data_62c23ebf48d6fbaf3ba845e62800ebf6
#
_entry.id   62c23ebf48d6fbaf3ba845e62800ebf6
#
_cell.length_a   1.000
_cell.length_b   1.000
_cell.length_c   1.000
_cell.angle_alpha   90.00
_cell.angle_beta   90.00
_cell.angle_gamma   90.00
#
_symmetry.space_group_name_H-M   'P 1'
#
loop_
_entity.id
_entity.type
_entity.pdbx_description
1 polymer ?
#
loop_
_entity_poly.entity_id
_entity_poly.type
_entity_poly.pdbx_seq_one_letter_code
_entity_poly.pdbx_strand_id
1 'polypeptide(L)'
;TLDTPEDIVFDLLQETAYPEQSLGRSILGPSENISRFSREDLSTFVGEHYSPDRMILSAAGGVDHEKLCVLAENAFGDLKKPQSTYRSKSAAFSGGEFRKDKSLEQAHFALAFESPSYKSPDIYTAQVYSIALGGGMSSRLFQQIREKRGLCYSIFAQAGAFSDNCFKSLNGGTTGEQ
;
A
#
# COMPACT_ATOMS: atom_id res chain seq x y z
N THR A 1 -5.13 14.38 -1.51
CA THR A 1 -4.15 13.53 -2.24
C THR A 1 -3.80 14.08 -3.61
N LEU A 2 -4.76 14.52 -4.44
CA LEU A 2 -4.44 15.09 -5.77
C LEU A 2 -3.58 16.37 -5.71
N ASP A 3 -3.55 17.04 -4.58
CA ASP A 3 -2.77 18.26 -4.35
C ASP A 3 -1.45 18.00 -3.61
N THR A 4 -1.15 16.75 -3.25
CA THR A 4 0.07 16.37 -2.55
C THR A 4 0.95 15.54 -3.49
N PRO A 5 1.94 16.14 -4.17
CA PRO A 5 2.79 15.44 -5.14
C PRO A 5 3.55 14.25 -4.54
N GLU A 6 3.92 14.36 -3.27
CA GLU A 6 4.60 13.32 -2.50
C GLU A 6 3.76 12.04 -2.38
N ASP A 7 2.43 12.16 -2.28
CA ASP A 7 1.53 11.00 -2.17
C ASP A 7 1.19 10.43 -3.55
N ILE A 8 0.92 11.30 -4.54
CA ILE A 8 0.55 10.88 -5.90
C ILE A 8 1.63 10.04 -6.55
N VAL A 9 2.91 10.32 -6.29
CA VAL A 9 4.01 9.58 -6.91
C VAL A 9 3.95 8.09 -6.58
N PHE A 10 3.43 7.72 -5.41
CA PHE A 10 3.27 6.30 -5.03
C PHE A 10 2.11 5.64 -5.76
N ASP A 11 0.98 6.33 -5.93
CA ASP A 11 -0.15 5.82 -6.70
C ASP A 11 0.27 5.59 -8.17
N LEU A 12 0.95 6.56 -8.77
CA LEU A 12 1.47 6.46 -10.13
C LEU A 12 2.52 5.36 -10.30
N LEU A 13 3.39 5.18 -9.30
CA LEU A 13 4.36 4.08 -9.27
C LEU A 13 3.65 2.73 -9.27
N GLN A 14 2.64 2.57 -8.43
CA GLN A 14 1.89 1.33 -8.31
C GLN A 14 1.08 1.02 -9.58
N GLU A 15 0.43 2.03 -10.17
CA GLU A 15 -0.28 1.90 -11.44
C GLU A 15 0.66 1.50 -12.59
N THR A 16 1.85 2.12 -12.64
CA THR A 16 2.88 1.79 -13.64
C THR A 16 3.48 0.40 -13.44
N ALA A 17 3.68 -0.02 -12.20
CA ALA A 17 4.22 -1.33 -11.88
C ALA A 17 3.24 -2.48 -12.16
N TYR A 18 1.91 -2.22 -12.07
CA TYR A 18 0.85 -3.21 -12.24
C TYR A 18 -0.26 -2.70 -13.18
N PRO A 19 0.05 -2.40 -14.45
CA PRO A 19 -0.91 -1.83 -15.38
C PRO A 19 -2.12 -2.77 -15.57
N GLU A 20 -3.31 -2.19 -15.63
CA GLU A 20 -4.60 -2.89 -15.84
C GLU A 20 -4.94 -4.00 -14.82
N GLN A 21 -4.17 -4.09 -13.72
CA GLN A 21 -4.38 -5.06 -12.67
C GLN A 21 -5.06 -4.42 -11.45
N SER A 22 -5.74 -5.23 -10.64
CA SER A 22 -6.42 -4.74 -9.43
C SER A 22 -5.45 -4.09 -8.44
N LEU A 23 -4.22 -4.61 -8.34
CA LEU A 23 -3.19 -4.09 -7.45
C LEU A 23 -2.67 -2.72 -7.91
N GLY A 24 -2.71 -2.41 -9.20
CA GLY A 24 -2.28 -1.11 -9.74
C GLY A 24 -3.28 0.03 -9.53
N ARG A 25 -4.49 -0.26 -9.07
CA ARG A 25 -5.51 0.78 -8.86
C ARG A 25 -5.26 1.55 -7.58
N SER A 26 -5.48 2.87 -7.62
CA SER A 26 -5.50 3.67 -6.39
C SER A 26 -6.57 3.16 -5.43
N ILE A 27 -6.23 3.05 -4.14
CA ILE A 27 -7.15 2.63 -3.08
C ILE A 27 -8.33 3.60 -2.95
N LEU A 28 -8.13 4.87 -3.23
CA LEU A 28 -9.18 5.88 -3.16
C LEU A 28 -10.18 5.78 -4.31
N GLY A 29 -9.76 5.16 -5.42
CA GLY A 29 -10.57 5.07 -6.61
C GLY A 29 -10.88 6.41 -7.28
N PRO A 30 -11.57 6.41 -8.43
CA PRO A 30 -12.05 7.63 -9.08
C PRO A 30 -13.19 8.29 -8.28
N SER A 31 -13.20 9.63 -8.21
CA SER A 31 -14.23 10.40 -7.52
C SER A 31 -15.64 10.16 -8.05
N GLU A 32 -15.74 9.85 -9.35
CA GLU A 32 -17.01 9.50 -10.00
C GLU A 32 -17.64 8.24 -9.40
N ASN A 33 -16.84 7.26 -9.00
CA ASN A 33 -17.33 6.05 -8.35
C ASN A 33 -17.91 6.36 -6.97
N ILE A 34 -17.22 7.20 -6.19
CA ILE A 34 -17.67 7.59 -4.85
C ILE A 34 -19.03 8.31 -4.93
N SER A 35 -19.19 9.21 -5.90
CA SER A 35 -20.42 9.95 -6.12
C SER A 35 -21.60 9.08 -6.57
N ARG A 36 -21.35 7.89 -7.08
CA ARG A 36 -22.35 6.95 -7.60
C ARG A 36 -22.75 5.87 -6.61
N PHE A 37 -21.97 5.63 -5.55
CA PHE A 37 -22.29 4.60 -4.56
C PHE A 37 -23.62 4.89 -3.87
N SER A 38 -24.51 3.92 -3.96
CA SER A 38 -25.77 3.90 -3.25
C SER A 38 -25.65 3.10 -1.94
N ARG A 39 -26.68 3.21 -1.10
CA ARG A 39 -26.78 2.36 0.09
C ARG A 39 -26.84 0.87 -0.26
N GLU A 40 -27.50 0.54 -1.35
CA GLU A 40 -27.64 -0.83 -1.86
C GLU A 40 -26.28 -1.41 -2.26
N ASP A 41 -25.43 -0.63 -2.95
CA ASP A 41 -24.08 -1.06 -3.32
C ASP A 41 -23.24 -1.40 -2.08
N LEU A 42 -23.28 -0.51 -1.06
CA LEU A 42 -22.55 -0.72 0.18
C LEU A 42 -23.09 -1.93 0.97
N SER A 43 -24.40 -2.08 1.04
CA SER A 43 -25.04 -3.21 1.73
C SER A 43 -24.71 -4.53 1.05
N THR A 44 -24.74 -4.57 -0.28
CA THR A 44 -24.36 -5.73 -1.08
C THR A 44 -22.89 -6.09 -0.85
N PHE A 45 -22.00 -5.09 -0.89
CA PHE A 45 -20.56 -5.30 -0.63
C PHE A 45 -20.31 -5.88 0.77
N VAL A 46 -20.97 -5.34 1.81
CA VAL A 46 -20.86 -5.87 3.16
C VAL A 46 -21.36 -7.32 3.21
N GLY A 47 -22.53 -7.61 2.62
CA GLY A 47 -23.10 -8.96 2.59
C GLY A 47 -22.25 -10.00 1.85
N GLU A 48 -21.47 -9.57 0.85
CA GLU A 48 -20.61 -10.45 0.07
C GLU A 48 -19.23 -10.67 0.69
N HIS A 49 -18.71 -9.69 1.42
CA HIS A 49 -17.32 -9.69 1.87
C HIS A 49 -17.13 -9.83 3.37
N TYR A 50 -18.11 -9.41 4.18
CA TYR A 50 -18.05 -9.49 5.64
C TYR A 50 -18.75 -10.76 6.14
N SER A 51 -17.96 -11.67 6.68
CA SER A 51 -18.48 -12.93 7.24
C SER A 51 -17.68 -13.33 8.47
N PRO A 52 -18.25 -14.08 9.41
CA PRO A 52 -17.60 -14.45 10.68
C PRO A 52 -16.27 -15.18 10.48
N ASP A 53 -16.15 -15.98 9.42
CA ASP A 53 -14.94 -16.74 9.08
C ASP A 53 -13.82 -15.89 8.45
N ARG A 54 -14.09 -14.61 8.18
CA ARG A 54 -13.13 -13.63 7.64
C ARG A 54 -12.88 -12.44 8.56
N MET A 55 -13.49 -12.45 9.74
CA MET A 55 -13.39 -11.35 10.69
C MET A 55 -12.62 -11.81 11.93
N ILE A 56 -11.76 -10.94 12.43
CA ILE A 56 -11.03 -11.12 13.68
C ILE A 56 -11.30 -9.89 14.52
N LEU A 57 -11.88 -10.11 15.71
CA LEU A 57 -12.03 -9.07 16.70
C LEU A 57 -10.89 -9.15 17.71
N SER A 58 -10.12 -8.07 17.82
CA SER A 58 -9.02 -7.96 18.77
C SER A 58 -9.22 -6.74 19.66
N ALA A 59 -9.03 -6.92 20.97
CA ALA A 59 -9.13 -5.84 21.94
C ALA A 59 -8.00 -5.93 22.96
N ALA A 60 -7.48 -4.76 23.37
CA ALA A 60 -6.43 -4.64 24.37
C ALA A 60 -6.76 -3.51 25.36
N GLY A 61 -6.31 -3.64 26.61
CA GLY A 61 -6.56 -2.69 27.69
C GLY A 61 -7.45 -3.25 28.80
N GLY A 62 -8.30 -2.44 29.41
CA GLY A 62 -9.23 -2.83 30.48
C GLY A 62 -10.44 -3.60 29.95
N VAL A 63 -10.21 -4.73 29.29
CA VAL A 63 -11.22 -5.53 28.62
C VAL A 63 -11.47 -6.83 29.39
N ASP A 64 -12.76 -7.15 29.61
CA ASP A 64 -13.21 -8.44 30.07
C ASP A 64 -13.53 -9.32 28.87
N HIS A 65 -12.81 -10.44 28.72
CA HIS A 65 -12.93 -11.33 27.59
C HIS A 65 -14.33 -11.91 27.42
N GLU A 66 -14.93 -12.38 28.48
CA GLU A 66 -16.27 -13.01 28.47
C GLU A 66 -17.33 -12.02 28.01
N LYS A 67 -17.28 -10.80 28.54
CA LYS A 67 -18.19 -9.73 28.09
C LYS A 67 -18.00 -9.35 26.67
N LEU A 68 -16.73 -9.30 26.19
CA LEU A 68 -16.44 -9.02 24.79
C LEU A 68 -16.99 -10.12 23.88
N CYS A 69 -16.86 -11.39 24.24
CA CYS A 69 -17.40 -12.50 23.48
C CYS A 69 -18.93 -12.41 23.36
N VAL A 70 -19.66 -12.12 24.48
CA VAL A 70 -21.10 -11.93 24.45
C VAL A 70 -21.50 -10.75 23.55
N LEU A 71 -20.80 -9.64 23.64
CA LEU A 71 -21.06 -8.48 22.76
C LEU A 71 -20.81 -8.80 21.29
N ALA A 72 -19.73 -9.52 20.99
CA ALA A 72 -19.41 -9.93 19.63
C ALA A 72 -20.46 -10.91 19.06
N GLU A 73 -20.89 -11.88 19.84
CA GLU A 73 -21.94 -12.81 19.45
C GLU A 73 -23.26 -12.10 19.18
N ASN A 74 -23.66 -11.16 20.03
CA ASN A 74 -24.88 -10.37 19.84
C ASN A 74 -24.80 -9.46 18.62
N ALA A 75 -23.60 -8.95 18.26
CA ALA A 75 -23.44 -8.03 17.16
C ALA A 75 -23.22 -8.72 15.80
N PHE A 76 -22.59 -9.88 15.78
CA PHE A 76 -22.10 -10.55 14.56
C PHE A 76 -22.59 -11.98 14.39
N GLY A 77 -23.25 -12.59 15.40
CA GLY A 77 -23.67 -13.98 15.38
C GLY A 77 -24.64 -14.33 14.25
N ASP A 78 -25.46 -13.37 13.84
CA ASP A 78 -26.43 -13.53 12.74
C ASP A 78 -25.83 -13.31 11.34
N LEU A 79 -24.57 -12.95 11.22
CA LEU A 79 -23.92 -12.75 9.93
C LEU A 79 -23.84 -14.07 9.16
N LYS A 80 -24.39 -14.07 7.95
CA LYS A 80 -24.39 -15.25 7.07
C LYS A 80 -23.05 -15.36 6.33
N LYS A 81 -22.64 -16.61 6.11
CA LYS A 81 -21.50 -16.87 5.20
C LYS A 81 -21.90 -16.51 3.76
N PRO A 82 -21.07 -15.70 3.04
CA PRO A 82 -21.36 -15.38 1.67
C PRO A 82 -21.28 -16.66 0.81
N GLN A 83 -22.14 -16.74 -0.20
CA GLN A 83 -22.17 -17.88 -1.13
C GLN A 83 -20.98 -17.88 -2.11
N SER A 84 -20.33 -16.71 -2.30
CA SER A 84 -19.22 -16.57 -3.24
C SER A 84 -17.88 -16.57 -2.53
N THR A 85 -16.94 -17.37 -3.01
CA THR A 85 -15.54 -17.31 -2.62
C THR A 85 -14.82 -16.37 -3.58
N TYR A 86 -14.70 -15.10 -3.23
CA TYR A 86 -13.82 -14.20 -3.96
C TYR A 86 -12.37 -14.69 -3.85
N ARG A 87 -11.76 -15.02 -4.97
CA ARG A 87 -10.32 -15.28 -5.05
C ARG A 87 -9.66 -14.12 -5.78
N SER A 88 -8.79 -13.44 -5.10
CA SER A 88 -7.91 -12.44 -5.73
C SER A 88 -7.08 -13.12 -6.82
N LYS A 89 -7.00 -12.49 -7.99
CA LYS A 89 -6.01 -12.90 -9.00
C LYS A 89 -4.64 -12.42 -8.54
N SER A 90 -3.65 -13.28 -8.66
CA SER A 90 -2.26 -12.93 -8.38
C SER A 90 -1.82 -11.82 -9.33
N ALA A 91 -1.21 -10.79 -8.78
CA ALA A 91 -0.65 -9.72 -9.58
C ALA A 91 0.73 -10.10 -10.11
N ALA A 92 1.11 -9.56 -11.26
CA ALA A 92 2.43 -9.73 -11.86
C ALA A 92 3.09 -8.38 -12.06
N PHE A 93 4.30 -8.22 -11.53
CA PHE A 93 5.09 -7.02 -11.72
C PHE A 93 5.50 -6.89 -13.19
N SER A 94 5.12 -5.80 -13.84
CA SER A 94 5.44 -5.52 -15.25
C SER A 94 6.55 -4.49 -15.41
N GLY A 95 6.67 -3.58 -14.44
CA GLY A 95 7.50 -2.40 -14.59
C GLY A 95 6.94 -1.42 -15.63
N GLY A 96 7.70 -0.38 -15.91
CA GLY A 96 7.31 0.66 -16.85
C GLY A 96 7.93 1.99 -16.49
N GLU A 97 7.56 3.02 -17.22
CA GLU A 97 7.96 4.40 -16.97
C GLU A 97 6.76 5.33 -17.11
N PHE A 98 6.62 6.24 -16.16
CA PHE A 98 5.63 7.29 -16.21
C PHE A 98 6.29 8.63 -15.84
N ARG A 99 5.97 9.66 -16.62
CA ARG A 99 6.42 11.04 -16.36
C ARG A 99 5.24 11.99 -16.44
N LYS A 100 5.20 12.93 -15.53
CA LYS A 100 4.19 13.99 -15.51
C LYS A 100 4.84 15.31 -15.16
N ASP A 101 4.74 16.25 -16.08
CA ASP A 101 5.20 17.61 -15.85
C ASP A 101 4.16 18.40 -15.06
N LYS A 102 4.60 19.01 -13.97
CA LYS A 102 3.79 19.90 -13.15
C LYS A 102 4.69 21.00 -12.59
N SER A 103 4.18 22.23 -12.56
CA SER A 103 4.91 23.35 -11.94
C SER A 103 4.89 23.17 -10.40
N LEU A 104 5.99 22.67 -9.86
CA LEU A 104 6.21 22.38 -8.44
C LEU A 104 7.56 22.93 -8.01
N GLU A 105 7.71 23.20 -6.70
CA GLU A 105 8.99 23.61 -6.12
C GLU A 105 10.02 22.48 -6.13
N GLN A 106 9.56 21.23 -6.13
CA GLN A 106 10.41 20.03 -6.13
C GLN A 106 9.94 19.02 -7.15
N ALA A 107 10.89 18.32 -7.77
CA ALA A 107 10.63 17.14 -8.54
C ALA A 107 10.61 15.91 -7.62
N HIS A 108 9.57 15.09 -7.73
CA HIS A 108 9.42 13.85 -6.98
C HIS A 108 9.65 12.66 -7.92
N PHE A 109 10.44 11.70 -7.48
CA PHE A 109 10.66 10.48 -8.22
C PHE A 109 10.48 9.26 -7.34
N ALA A 110 10.04 8.16 -7.94
CA ALA A 110 9.95 6.88 -7.30
C ALA A 110 10.40 5.78 -8.27
N LEU A 111 11.15 4.80 -7.77
CA LEU A 111 11.59 3.63 -8.52
C LEU A 111 11.06 2.38 -7.84
N ALA A 112 10.52 1.44 -8.61
CA ALA A 112 10.06 0.15 -8.11
C ALA A 112 10.89 -0.99 -8.68
N PHE A 113 11.16 -1.98 -7.84
CA PHE A 113 11.84 -3.23 -8.21
C PHE A 113 11.03 -4.39 -7.67
N GLU A 114 10.93 -5.47 -8.42
CA GLU A 114 10.32 -6.70 -7.93
C GLU A 114 10.99 -7.18 -6.64
N SER A 115 10.21 -7.68 -5.71
CA SER A 115 10.67 -8.13 -4.40
C SER A 115 9.88 -9.36 -3.96
N PRO A 116 10.43 -10.22 -3.09
CA PRO A 116 9.72 -11.40 -2.59
C PRO A 116 8.42 -11.03 -1.89
N SER A 117 7.34 -11.82 -2.10
CA SER A 117 6.09 -11.67 -1.38
C SER A 117 6.26 -11.88 0.13
N TYR A 118 5.30 -11.42 0.94
CA TYR A 118 5.41 -11.60 2.39
C TYR A 118 5.33 -13.08 2.84
N LYS A 119 4.87 -13.97 1.96
CA LYS A 119 4.87 -15.43 2.19
C LYS A 119 6.19 -16.10 1.87
N SER A 120 7.09 -15.39 1.18
CA SER A 120 8.42 -15.90 0.86
C SER A 120 9.32 -15.94 2.10
N PRO A 121 10.16 -16.98 2.28
CA PRO A 121 11.17 -17.00 3.32
C PRO A 121 12.19 -15.85 3.18
N ASP A 122 12.37 -15.31 1.99
CA ASP A 122 13.32 -14.22 1.69
C ASP A 122 12.80 -12.84 2.06
N ILE A 123 11.57 -12.73 2.60
CA ILE A 123 11.00 -11.41 2.96
C ILE A 123 11.85 -10.66 3.97
N TYR A 124 12.39 -11.34 4.97
CA TYR A 124 13.24 -10.73 5.99
C TYR A 124 14.57 -10.25 5.41
N THR A 125 15.16 -11.01 4.48
CA THR A 125 16.34 -10.57 3.72
C THR A 125 16.06 -9.30 2.93
N ALA A 126 14.90 -9.23 2.27
CA ALA A 126 14.47 -8.05 1.52
C ALA A 126 14.24 -6.84 2.43
N GLN A 127 13.69 -7.04 3.62
CA GLN A 127 13.50 -5.99 4.62
C GLN A 127 14.84 -5.44 5.14
N VAL A 128 15.75 -6.32 5.55
CA VAL A 128 17.10 -5.94 6.01
C VAL A 128 17.83 -5.17 4.91
N TYR A 129 17.77 -5.64 3.67
CA TYR A 129 18.37 -4.95 2.54
C TYR A 129 17.77 -3.55 2.35
N SER A 130 16.45 -3.40 2.44
CA SER A 130 15.78 -2.09 2.28
C SER A 130 16.19 -1.11 3.39
N ILE A 131 16.32 -1.59 4.62
CA ILE A 131 16.77 -0.78 5.76
C ILE A 131 18.23 -0.34 5.55
N ALA A 132 19.12 -1.25 5.16
CA ALA A 132 20.51 -0.93 4.89
C ALA A 132 20.67 0.05 3.72
N LEU A 133 19.79 -0.05 2.70
CA LEU A 133 19.82 0.79 1.52
C LEU A 133 19.28 2.20 1.80
N GLY A 134 18.11 2.33 2.44
CA GLY A 134 17.42 3.61 2.59
C GLY A 134 16.49 3.72 3.81
N GLY A 135 16.70 2.92 4.86
CA GLY A 135 15.81 2.88 6.03
C GLY A 135 16.09 3.92 7.12
N GLY A 136 17.07 4.79 6.97
CA GLY A 136 17.39 5.81 7.97
C GLY A 136 18.64 6.62 7.64
N MET A 137 19.03 7.52 8.55
CA MET A 137 20.13 8.46 8.32
C MET A 137 21.50 7.78 8.09
N SER A 138 21.74 6.62 8.65
CA SER A 138 22.97 5.83 8.42
C SER A 138 22.93 4.97 7.17
N SER A 139 21.81 4.93 6.45
CA SER A 139 21.65 4.12 5.24
C SER A 139 22.49 4.64 4.08
N ARG A 140 22.76 3.75 3.11
CA ARG A 140 23.61 4.06 1.96
C ARG A 140 23.10 5.21 1.12
N LEU A 141 21.81 5.21 0.78
CA LEU A 141 21.22 6.29 -0.03
C LEU A 141 21.29 7.62 0.70
N PHE A 142 20.90 7.65 1.96
CA PHE A 142 20.95 8.87 2.75
C PHE A 142 22.37 9.45 2.79
N GLN A 143 23.37 8.63 3.14
CA GLN A 143 24.75 9.07 3.23
C GLN A 143 25.36 9.49 1.88
N GLN A 144 25.05 8.77 0.79
CA GLN A 144 25.67 9.05 -0.50
C GLN A 144 24.96 10.14 -1.31
N ILE A 145 23.63 10.23 -1.22
CA ILE A 145 22.84 11.13 -2.05
C ILE A 145 22.57 12.44 -1.30
N ARG A 146 22.05 12.34 -0.06
CA ARG A 146 21.70 13.52 0.72
C ARG A 146 22.92 14.17 1.37
N GLU A 147 23.67 13.42 2.19
CA GLU A 147 24.75 14.01 3.00
C GLU A 147 25.97 14.41 2.16
N LYS A 148 26.47 13.51 1.31
CA LYS A 148 27.70 13.78 0.55
C LYS A 148 27.49 14.63 -0.68
N ARG A 149 26.33 14.53 -1.33
CA ARG A 149 26.08 15.20 -2.63
C ARG A 149 25.03 16.30 -2.56
N GLY A 150 24.21 16.35 -1.50
CA GLY A 150 23.17 17.36 -1.35
C GLY A 150 22.09 17.35 -2.43
N LEU A 151 21.88 16.21 -3.11
CA LEU A 151 20.99 16.12 -4.29
C LEU A 151 19.51 16.05 -3.94
N CYS A 152 19.16 15.74 -2.67
CA CYS A 152 17.77 15.66 -2.26
C CYS A 152 17.61 15.98 -0.79
N TYR A 153 16.44 16.46 -0.40
CA TYR A 153 16.09 16.69 0.99
C TYR A 153 15.75 15.38 1.72
N SER A 154 15.02 14.51 1.06
CA SER A 154 14.66 13.20 1.57
C SER A 154 14.92 12.12 0.53
N ILE A 155 15.40 10.97 0.98
CA ILE A 155 15.53 9.77 0.19
C ILE A 155 15.36 8.56 1.10
N PHE A 156 14.52 7.63 0.71
CA PHE A 156 14.28 6.42 1.50
C PHE A 156 13.96 5.21 0.60
N ALA A 157 14.16 4.03 1.16
CA ALA A 157 13.80 2.76 0.56
C ALA A 157 12.87 2.00 1.49
N GLN A 158 11.80 1.45 0.94
CA GLN A 158 10.88 0.59 1.67
C GLN A 158 10.50 -0.64 0.85
N ALA A 159 10.22 -1.74 1.53
CA ALA A 159 9.65 -2.93 0.92
C ALA A 159 8.13 -2.93 1.19
N GLY A 160 7.33 -2.76 0.15
CA GLY A 160 5.90 -3.01 0.20
C GLY A 160 5.67 -4.50 0.03
N ALA A 161 5.01 -5.15 0.98
CA ALA A 161 4.78 -6.59 0.92
C ALA A 161 3.29 -6.90 0.78
N PHE A 162 2.93 -7.54 -0.33
CA PHE A 162 1.60 -8.07 -0.58
C PHE A 162 1.61 -9.60 -0.48
N SER A 163 0.44 -10.23 -0.44
CA SER A 163 0.32 -11.68 -0.20
C SER A 163 0.94 -12.54 -1.30
N ASP A 164 0.92 -12.09 -2.51
CA ASP A 164 1.25 -12.84 -3.72
C ASP A 164 2.31 -12.14 -4.57
N ASN A 165 2.55 -10.85 -4.33
CA ASN A 165 3.60 -10.10 -4.99
C ASN A 165 4.12 -8.99 -4.06
N CYS A 166 5.26 -8.43 -4.41
CA CYS A 166 5.88 -7.36 -3.64
C CYS A 166 6.73 -6.48 -4.56
N PHE A 167 6.81 -5.22 -4.25
CA PHE A 167 7.83 -4.36 -4.85
C PHE A 167 8.60 -3.59 -3.79
N LYS A 168 9.83 -3.30 -4.11
CA LYS A 168 10.68 -2.43 -3.32
C LYS A 168 10.69 -1.06 -3.97
N SER A 169 10.35 -0.02 -3.22
CA SER A 169 10.38 1.35 -3.72
C SER A 169 11.56 2.13 -3.16
N LEU A 170 12.14 2.96 -4.02
CA LEU A 170 13.07 4.03 -3.68
C LEU A 170 12.39 5.35 -4.03
N ASN A 171 12.36 6.28 -3.10
CA ASN A 171 11.68 7.56 -3.27
C ASN A 171 12.58 8.70 -2.87
N GLY A 172 12.47 9.82 -3.58
CA GLY A 172 13.20 11.03 -3.26
C GLY A 172 12.55 12.28 -3.85
N GLY A 173 12.82 13.41 -3.22
CA GLY A 173 12.45 14.74 -3.70
C GLY A 173 13.69 15.57 -3.91
N THR A 174 13.81 16.23 -5.06
CA THR A 174 14.93 17.10 -5.41
C THR A 174 14.44 18.39 -6.06
N THR A 175 15.25 19.45 -6.02
CA THR A 175 14.96 20.68 -6.78
C THR A 175 15.21 20.43 -8.28
N GLY A 176 14.42 21.07 -9.15
CA GLY A 176 14.44 20.83 -10.60
C GLY A 176 15.72 21.23 -11.34
N GLU A 177 16.70 21.80 -10.65
CA GLU A 177 17.99 22.23 -11.22
C GLU A 177 19.16 21.26 -10.92
N GLN A 178 18.88 20.09 -10.32
CA GLN A 178 19.92 19.12 -9.93
C GLN A 178 19.82 17.79 -10.69
#